data_39fc8eab902f28b155341b8b1b9714cb
#
_entry.id   39fc8eab902f28b155341b8b1b9714cb
#
_cell.length_a   1.000
_cell.length_b   1.000
_cell.length_c   1.000
_cell.angle_alpha   90.00
_cell.angle_beta   90.00
_cell.angle_gamma   90.00
#
_symmetry.space_group_name_H-M   'P 1'
#
loop_
_entity.id
_entity.type
_entity.pdbx_description
1 polymer ?
#
loop_
_entity_poly.entity_id
_entity_poly.type
_entity_poly.pdbx_seq_one_letter_code
_entity_poly.pdbx_strand_id
1 'polypeptide(L)'
;MRSRPYTALAAVTAVAALTATACTAQNQAQQKPKEKAGLFKPGSEISYQKYGKDYPATKVKDVPGPCSYDAISRKDYSGQTLKIISHAVPVIGEPTQLHAKQFEDITGGKVEVVNVPFGELHQKILTPLQAGQPAYDVMFYPSLWIGDMAPYLAPVPEKHLNSPGMKDVTPAYMDVATWNGRVVQYPVDGDRHYLKVRTDVLKDPKRQAEYKKATGKDLQVPRTWAEYQEIARFFTGKDLDGDGKRNYGSAEVTKRDDLTFSAFISRAAPYVKNPDVKGGVFFDVKTMKPLINTPGFVRALDDMVKAESAWAPGGANFGLGDEIFSFGGGQTLMSYSWDDAFIQAQQPDSRIRNEVQAAPLPGSTEVYNRTTKSWDKKTNRAAYFTWGWTSAVAKASSHQEMAFDYLCFFSNEANTALDLTIGRFGVNPYRYAHFDAAFWEKQGWDKDVAESYVRTLSGMEKSTNRVFDLRVPGVNQYMSALANGVAAALAGQESPQRALDGVAEEWSKITDQIGKDKVQSAYRNVVALEDYS
;
A
#
# COMPACT_ATOMS: atom_id res chain seq x y z
N MET A 1 -52.44 -26.95 -65.10
CA MET A 1 -52.20 -27.00 -66.58
C MET A 1 -50.70 -26.82 -66.81
N ARG A 2 -50.12 -27.75 -67.55
CA ARG A 2 -48.83 -27.72 -68.27
C ARG A 2 -47.56 -27.53 -67.39
N SER A 3 -46.80 -28.57 -67.06
CA SER A 3 -45.97 -29.53 -67.87
C SER A 3 -44.54 -29.00 -68.06
N ARG A 4 -43.65 -29.74 -67.45
CA ARG A 4 -42.20 -30.00 -67.56
C ARG A 4 -41.53 -29.62 -68.94
N PRO A 5 -40.19 -29.60 -69.02
CA PRO A 5 -39.38 -30.81 -68.74
C PRO A 5 -37.97 -30.54 -68.09
N TYR A 6 -37.41 -31.69 -67.68
CA TYR A 6 -36.03 -31.94 -67.24
C TYR A 6 -34.99 -31.70 -68.32
N THR A 7 -33.82 -31.27 -67.99
CA THR A 7 -32.58 -31.64 -68.69
C THR A 7 -31.48 -31.92 -67.66
N ALA A 8 -30.97 -33.10 -67.68
CA ALA A 8 -29.79 -33.56 -66.97
C ALA A 8 -28.55 -33.20 -67.79
N LEU A 9 -27.46 -32.80 -67.18
CA LEU A 9 -26.10 -33.00 -67.72
C LEU A 9 -25.01 -32.98 -66.65
N ALA A 10 -24.34 -34.12 -66.63
CA ALA A 10 -22.89 -34.33 -66.43
C ALA A 10 -22.22 -33.88 -65.15
N ALA A 11 -21.89 -34.88 -64.35
CA ALA A 11 -20.85 -34.81 -63.31
C ALA A 11 -19.48 -34.65 -63.94
N VAL A 12 -18.77 -33.63 -63.47
CA VAL A 12 -17.30 -33.51 -63.64
C VAL A 12 -16.70 -33.63 -62.22
N THR A 13 -16.07 -34.74 -61.98
CA THR A 13 -15.27 -35.04 -60.79
C THR A 13 -13.97 -34.22 -60.87
N ALA A 14 -13.90 -33.14 -60.11
CA ALA A 14 -12.62 -32.45 -59.82
C ALA A 14 -12.13 -32.97 -58.44
N VAL A 15 -11.07 -33.76 -58.48
CA VAL A 15 -10.30 -34.15 -57.31
C VAL A 15 -9.52 -32.91 -56.87
N ALA A 16 -10.00 -32.20 -55.83
CA ALA A 16 -9.24 -31.18 -55.17
C ALA A 16 -8.38 -31.84 -54.09
N ALA A 17 -7.09 -31.87 -54.32
CA ALA A 17 -6.11 -32.22 -53.29
C ALA A 17 -6.18 -31.20 -52.14
N LEU A 18 -6.76 -31.61 -51.02
CA LEU A 18 -6.66 -30.90 -49.74
C LEU A 18 -5.22 -31.05 -49.23
N THR A 19 -4.39 -30.08 -49.53
CA THR A 19 -3.15 -29.87 -48.77
C THR A 19 -3.58 -29.43 -47.36
N ALA A 20 -3.51 -30.34 -46.40
CA ALA A 20 -3.58 -30.03 -44.99
C ALA A 20 -2.40 -29.14 -44.63
N THR A 21 -2.65 -27.84 -44.58
CA THR A 21 -1.73 -26.89 -43.91
C THR A 21 -1.87 -27.17 -42.41
N ALA A 22 -0.99 -28.02 -41.90
CA ALA A 22 -0.81 -28.16 -40.46
C ALA A 22 -0.40 -26.76 -39.94
N CYS A 23 -1.33 -26.08 -39.25
CA CYS A 23 -0.97 -24.99 -38.37
C CYS A 23 -0.10 -25.59 -37.28
N THR A 24 1.20 -25.60 -37.49
CA THR A 24 2.17 -25.71 -36.42
C THR A 24 1.95 -24.47 -35.55
N ALA A 25 1.29 -24.66 -34.44
CA ALA A 25 1.39 -23.75 -33.30
C ALA A 25 2.88 -23.71 -32.97
N GLN A 26 3.57 -22.70 -33.51
CA GLN A 26 4.91 -22.36 -33.06
C GLN A 26 4.77 -22.05 -31.58
N ASN A 27 5.21 -22.98 -30.74
CA ASN A 27 5.68 -22.66 -29.40
C ASN A 27 6.69 -21.53 -29.58
N GLN A 28 6.24 -20.28 -29.33
CA GLN A 28 7.17 -19.18 -29.13
C GLN A 28 7.94 -19.53 -27.86
N ALA A 29 9.03 -20.25 -28.02
CA ALA A 29 10.01 -20.42 -26.97
C ALA A 29 10.39 -19.00 -26.53
N GLN A 30 10.21 -18.72 -25.24
CA GLN A 30 10.62 -17.46 -24.63
C GLN A 30 12.06 -17.19 -25.07
N GLN A 31 12.24 -16.18 -25.92
CA GLN A 31 13.58 -15.82 -26.42
C GLN A 31 14.37 -15.32 -25.23
N LYS A 32 15.41 -16.05 -24.85
CA LYS A 32 16.38 -15.57 -23.87
C LYS A 32 17.05 -14.31 -24.42
N PRO A 33 17.25 -13.27 -23.59
CA PRO A 33 17.95 -12.06 -24.01
C PRO A 33 19.35 -12.41 -24.45
N LYS A 34 19.83 -11.73 -25.46
CA LYS A 34 21.24 -11.80 -25.85
C LYS A 34 22.06 -11.04 -24.81
N GLU A 35 23.24 -11.54 -24.51
CA GLU A 35 24.19 -10.84 -23.64
C GLU A 35 25.02 -9.85 -24.45
N LYS A 36 25.26 -8.67 -23.87
CA LYS A 36 26.13 -7.61 -24.41
C LYS A 36 27.11 -7.10 -23.35
N ALA A 37 28.08 -6.30 -23.74
CA ALA A 37 28.96 -5.62 -22.79
C ALA A 37 28.13 -4.72 -21.85
N GLY A 38 28.37 -4.80 -20.54
CA GLY A 38 27.69 -3.96 -19.55
C GLY A 38 28.10 -2.49 -19.68
N LEU A 39 27.14 -1.60 -19.43
CA LEU A 39 27.34 -0.14 -19.44
C LEU A 39 27.84 0.39 -18.09
N PHE A 40 27.71 -0.41 -17.04
CA PHE A 40 28.07 -0.07 -15.68
C PHE A 40 29.09 -1.07 -15.13
N LYS A 41 29.78 -0.68 -14.08
CA LYS A 41 30.63 -1.55 -13.28
C LYS A 41 29.96 -1.83 -11.94
N PRO A 42 30.24 -2.96 -11.29
CA PRO A 42 29.78 -3.20 -9.92
C PRO A 42 30.17 -2.04 -9.00
N GLY A 43 29.20 -1.54 -8.23
CA GLY A 43 29.39 -0.40 -7.33
C GLY A 43 29.46 0.99 -8.01
N SER A 44 29.03 1.11 -9.26
CA SER A 44 28.85 2.42 -9.92
C SER A 44 27.92 3.32 -9.11
N GLU A 45 28.16 4.63 -9.14
CA GLU A 45 27.26 5.62 -8.57
C GLU A 45 26.07 5.87 -9.51
N ILE A 46 24.86 5.76 -8.97
CA ILE A 46 23.59 5.99 -9.66
C ILE A 46 22.97 7.30 -9.17
N SER A 47 22.41 8.09 -10.09
CA SER A 47 21.69 9.32 -9.82
C SER A 47 20.59 9.54 -10.85
N TYR A 48 19.52 10.23 -10.45
CA TYR A 48 18.39 10.54 -11.36
C TYR A 48 18.54 11.89 -12.08
N GLN A 49 19.55 12.68 -11.77
CA GLN A 49 19.71 14.05 -12.35
C GLN A 49 19.74 14.10 -13.88
N LYS A 50 20.24 13.04 -14.54
CA LYS A 50 20.23 12.99 -16.01
C LYS A 50 18.82 12.85 -16.61
N TYR A 51 17.82 12.43 -15.79
CA TYR A 51 16.44 12.23 -16.21
C TYR A 51 15.52 13.42 -15.89
N GLY A 52 15.94 14.33 -15.02
CA GLY A 52 15.19 15.53 -14.70
C GLY A 52 15.96 16.46 -13.77
N LYS A 53 15.85 17.77 -14.02
CA LYS A 53 16.54 18.80 -13.21
C LYS A 53 15.96 18.90 -11.80
N ASP A 54 14.71 18.48 -11.64
CA ASP A 54 13.97 18.54 -10.37
C ASP A 54 14.29 17.35 -9.46
N TYR A 55 15.04 16.36 -9.94
CA TYR A 55 15.47 15.25 -9.11
C TYR A 55 16.69 15.65 -8.26
N PRO A 56 16.73 15.21 -6.97
CA PRO A 56 17.86 15.50 -6.09
C PRO A 56 19.20 15.05 -6.67
N ALA A 57 20.25 15.75 -6.29
CA ALA A 57 21.63 15.39 -6.65
C ALA A 57 22.16 14.16 -5.92
N THR A 58 21.31 13.51 -5.12
CA THR A 58 21.64 12.32 -4.34
C THR A 58 22.22 11.24 -5.25
N LYS A 59 23.28 10.60 -4.78
CA LYS A 59 23.94 9.47 -5.42
C LYS A 59 23.96 8.29 -4.47
N VAL A 60 23.70 7.12 -5.02
CA VAL A 60 23.78 5.84 -4.31
C VAL A 60 24.63 4.86 -5.10
N LYS A 61 25.22 3.89 -4.41
CA LYS A 61 26.00 2.84 -5.07
C LYS A 61 25.09 1.72 -5.57
N ASP A 62 25.33 1.28 -6.80
CA ASP A 62 24.74 0.07 -7.35
C ASP A 62 25.21 -1.15 -6.56
N VAL A 63 24.29 -1.91 -5.98
CA VAL A 63 24.60 -3.12 -5.21
C VAL A 63 24.72 -4.30 -6.16
N PRO A 64 25.88 -4.99 -6.21
CA PRO A 64 26.08 -6.10 -7.14
C PRO A 64 25.08 -7.23 -6.91
N GLY A 65 24.42 -7.67 -7.99
CA GLY A 65 23.40 -8.73 -7.96
C GLY A 65 22.65 -8.82 -9.28
N PRO A 66 21.73 -9.76 -9.43
CA PRO A 66 20.98 -9.98 -10.68
C PRO A 66 20.11 -8.77 -11.08
N CYS A 67 19.76 -7.90 -10.13
CA CYS A 67 18.92 -6.72 -10.33
C CYS A 67 19.73 -5.42 -10.49
N SER A 68 21.06 -5.47 -10.38
CA SER A 68 21.93 -4.30 -10.44
C SER A 68 21.95 -3.66 -11.84
N TYR A 69 22.33 -2.39 -11.91
CA TYR A 69 22.56 -1.70 -13.17
C TYR A 69 23.61 -2.41 -14.03
N ASP A 70 24.68 -2.93 -13.41
CA ASP A 70 25.68 -3.73 -14.12
C ASP A 70 25.05 -4.98 -14.76
N ALA A 71 24.33 -5.80 -13.99
CA ALA A 71 23.75 -7.04 -14.49
C ALA A 71 22.68 -6.82 -15.57
N ILE A 72 21.75 -5.88 -15.33
CA ILE A 72 20.66 -5.57 -16.26
C ILE A 72 21.18 -4.93 -17.56
N SER A 73 22.22 -4.09 -17.50
CA SER A 73 22.82 -3.50 -18.70
C SER A 73 23.49 -4.49 -19.64
N ARG A 74 23.74 -5.72 -19.20
CA ARG A 74 24.26 -6.81 -20.04
C ARG A 74 23.18 -7.51 -20.86
N LYS A 75 21.90 -7.25 -20.56
CA LYS A 75 20.76 -7.80 -21.30
C LYS A 75 20.49 -6.99 -22.55
N ASP A 76 20.13 -7.65 -23.64
CA ASP A 76 19.69 -7.02 -24.87
C ASP A 76 18.25 -7.44 -25.17
N TYR A 77 17.34 -6.47 -25.02
CA TYR A 77 15.91 -6.62 -25.31
C TYR A 77 15.51 -5.85 -26.58
N SER A 78 16.46 -5.49 -27.45
CA SER A 78 16.19 -4.79 -28.71
C SER A 78 15.13 -5.52 -29.54
N GLY A 79 14.12 -4.78 -29.98
CA GLY A 79 12.99 -5.32 -30.73
C GLY A 79 11.87 -5.93 -29.88
N GLN A 80 12.00 -5.98 -28.56
CA GLN A 80 10.92 -6.38 -27.66
C GLN A 80 10.23 -5.15 -27.05
N THR A 81 8.91 -5.26 -26.80
CA THR A 81 8.12 -4.20 -26.16
C THR A 81 7.42 -4.80 -24.93
N LEU A 82 7.65 -4.19 -23.78
CA LEU A 82 7.00 -4.50 -22.52
C LEU A 82 5.85 -3.51 -22.29
N LYS A 83 4.66 -4.02 -21.93
CA LYS A 83 3.50 -3.19 -21.62
C LYS A 83 3.23 -3.19 -20.12
N ILE A 84 3.15 -2.01 -19.53
CA ILE A 84 2.98 -1.80 -18.09
C ILE A 84 1.75 -0.97 -17.84
N ILE A 85 0.96 -1.33 -16.83
CA ILE A 85 -0.08 -0.47 -16.26
C ILE A 85 0.30 -0.04 -14.84
N SER A 86 0.11 1.24 -14.54
CA SER A 86 0.43 1.84 -13.24
C SER A 86 -0.57 2.94 -12.88
N HIS A 87 -0.52 3.40 -11.64
CA HIS A 87 -1.29 4.56 -11.18
C HIS A 87 -0.90 5.83 -11.95
N ALA A 88 -1.75 6.85 -11.85
CA ALA A 88 -1.47 8.20 -12.36
C ALA A 88 -0.24 8.82 -11.66
N VAL A 89 0.46 9.68 -12.38
CA VAL A 89 1.56 10.49 -11.82
C VAL A 89 1.00 11.52 -10.81
N PRO A 90 1.79 11.95 -9.79
CA PRO A 90 3.17 11.52 -9.54
C PRO A 90 3.31 10.19 -8.79
N VAL A 91 2.32 9.80 -7.99
CA VAL A 91 2.36 8.64 -7.09
C VAL A 91 2.45 7.34 -7.90
N ILE A 92 3.51 6.55 -7.67
CA ILE A 92 3.83 5.28 -8.36
C ILE A 92 3.97 5.41 -9.89
N GLY A 93 3.16 6.23 -10.55
CA GLY A 93 3.21 6.44 -11.99
C GLY A 93 4.50 7.10 -12.46
N GLU A 94 4.99 8.12 -11.75
CA GLU A 94 6.23 8.81 -12.11
C GLU A 94 7.46 7.89 -11.97
N PRO A 95 7.68 7.18 -10.84
CA PRO A 95 8.78 6.22 -10.77
C PRO A 95 8.64 5.08 -11.79
N THR A 96 7.42 4.62 -12.11
CA THR A 96 7.23 3.63 -13.17
C THR A 96 7.74 4.15 -14.52
N GLN A 97 7.42 5.39 -14.89
CA GLN A 97 7.91 6.01 -16.13
C GLN A 97 9.43 6.24 -16.11
N LEU A 98 9.98 6.70 -14.97
CA LEU A 98 11.41 6.92 -14.81
C LEU A 98 12.21 5.65 -15.00
N HIS A 99 11.81 4.58 -14.30
CA HIS A 99 12.51 3.29 -14.40
C HIS A 99 12.29 2.62 -15.77
N ALA A 100 11.15 2.83 -16.42
CA ALA A 100 10.93 2.41 -17.79
C ALA A 100 11.98 3.03 -18.71
N LYS A 101 12.15 4.36 -18.62
CA LYS A 101 13.14 5.08 -19.43
C LYS A 101 14.58 4.62 -19.15
N GLN A 102 14.91 4.40 -17.87
CA GLN A 102 16.23 3.88 -17.50
C GLN A 102 16.48 2.48 -18.06
N PHE A 103 15.48 1.60 -17.98
CA PHE A 103 15.55 0.23 -18.47
C PHE A 103 15.69 0.20 -19.99
N GLU A 104 14.96 1.05 -20.73
CA GLU A 104 15.11 1.22 -22.17
C GLU A 104 16.55 1.63 -22.53
N ASP A 105 17.09 2.67 -21.87
CA ASP A 105 18.42 3.21 -22.13
C ASP A 105 19.52 2.16 -21.94
N ILE A 106 19.35 1.24 -20.99
CA ILE A 106 20.40 0.26 -20.64
C ILE A 106 20.22 -1.08 -21.32
N THR A 107 19.01 -1.46 -21.74
CA THR A 107 18.73 -2.77 -22.35
C THR A 107 18.42 -2.73 -23.85
N GLY A 108 18.03 -1.57 -24.38
CA GLY A 108 17.57 -1.41 -25.77
C GLY A 108 16.16 -1.91 -26.03
N GLY A 109 15.46 -2.43 -25.01
CA GLY A 109 14.04 -2.79 -25.09
C GLY A 109 13.14 -1.57 -25.06
N LYS A 110 11.89 -1.69 -25.52
CA LYS A 110 10.86 -0.66 -25.40
C LYS A 110 9.94 -0.95 -24.22
N VAL A 111 9.56 0.07 -23.45
CA VAL A 111 8.63 -0.06 -22.32
C VAL A 111 7.49 0.95 -22.44
N GLU A 112 6.28 0.45 -22.66
CA GLU A 112 5.06 1.27 -22.79
C GLU A 112 4.35 1.31 -21.43
N VAL A 113 4.34 2.49 -20.78
CA VAL A 113 3.67 2.69 -19.49
C VAL A 113 2.33 3.38 -19.70
N VAL A 114 1.26 2.74 -19.26
CA VAL A 114 -0.10 3.28 -19.25
C VAL A 114 -0.43 3.68 -17.81
N ASN A 115 -0.49 4.98 -17.55
CA ASN A 115 -0.92 5.52 -16.26
C ASN A 115 -2.42 5.78 -16.26
N VAL A 116 -3.12 5.34 -15.23
CA VAL A 116 -4.57 5.50 -15.10
C VAL A 116 -4.97 6.00 -13.71
N PRO A 117 -6.11 6.72 -13.58
CA PRO A 117 -6.66 7.08 -12.29
C PRO A 117 -6.93 5.84 -11.43
N PHE A 118 -6.79 5.98 -10.10
CA PHE A 118 -6.92 4.86 -9.17
C PHE A 118 -8.25 4.11 -9.32
N GLY A 119 -9.37 4.85 -9.44
CA GLY A 119 -10.70 4.25 -9.58
C GLY A 119 -10.91 3.37 -10.81
N GLU A 120 -10.03 3.48 -11.84
CA GLU A 120 -10.10 2.65 -13.05
C GLU A 120 -9.09 1.48 -13.01
N LEU A 121 -8.06 1.59 -12.18
CA LEU A 121 -6.88 0.71 -12.22
C LEU A 121 -7.25 -0.76 -12.00
N HIS A 122 -8.05 -1.06 -10.98
CA HIS A 122 -8.44 -2.42 -10.64
C HIS A 122 -9.12 -3.15 -11.81
N GLN A 123 -10.14 -2.53 -12.42
CA GLN A 123 -10.90 -3.14 -13.50
C GLN A 123 -10.08 -3.26 -14.79
N LYS A 124 -9.23 -2.27 -15.09
CA LYS A 124 -8.33 -2.32 -16.25
C LYS A 124 -7.28 -3.42 -16.15
N ILE A 125 -6.89 -3.79 -14.93
CA ILE A 125 -6.00 -4.95 -14.68
C ILE A 125 -6.81 -6.25 -14.72
N LEU A 126 -7.86 -6.35 -13.92
CA LEU A 126 -8.53 -7.62 -13.65
C LEU A 126 -9.30 -8.16 -14.85
N THR A 127 -10.01 -7.32 -15.58
CA THR A 127 -10.88 -7.77 -16.70
C THR A 127 -10.10 -8.53 -17.79
N PRO A 128 -8.96 -8.01 -18.32
CA PRO A 128 -8.16 -8.74 -19.30
C PRO A 128 -7.52 -10.03 -18.74
N LEU A 129 -7.13 -10.01 -17.45
CA LEU A 129 -6.58 -11.20 -16.78
C LEU A 129 -7.61 -12.31 -16.70
N GLN A 130 -8.86 -12.00 -16.32
CA GLN A 130 -9.96 -12.95 -16.27
C GLN A 130 -10.33 -13.53 -17.64
N ALA A 131 -10.19 -12.74 -18.70
CA ALA A 131 -10.38 -13.18 -20.07
C ALA A 131 -9.24 -14.08 -20.59
N GLY A 132 -8.16 -14.28 -19.82
CA GLY A 132 -6.99 -15.06 -20.23
C GLY A 132 -6.11 -14.37 -21.27
N GLN A 133 -6.35 -13.09 -21.55
CA GLN A 133 -5.63 -12.28 -22.52
C GLN A 133 -5.15 -10.99 -21.84
N PRO A 134 -4.04 -11.04 -21.06
CA PRO A 134 -3.56 -9.88 -20.34
C PRO A 134 -3.23 -8.74 -21.34
N ALA A 135 -3.77 -7.56 -21.07
CA ALA A 135 -3.47 -6.36 -21.83
C ALA A 135 -2.08 -5.79 -21.50
N TYR A 136 -1.55 -6.18 -20.35
CA TYR A 136 -0.28 -5.71 -19.78
C TYR A 136 0.57 -6.89 -19.32
N ASP A 137 1.88 -6.77 -19.48
CA ASP A 137 2.86 -7.74 -19.01
C ASP A 137 3.13 -7.56 -17.50
N VAL A 138 3.20 -6.29 -17.08
CA VAL A 138 3.47 -5.85 -15.70
C VAL A 138 2.35 -4.95 -15.20
N MET A 139 1.97 -5.15 -13.95
CA MET A 139 0.92 -4.40 -13.30
C MET A 139 1.40 -3.88 -11.94
N PHE A 140 1.14 -2.59 -11.64
CA PHE A 140 1.36 -1.96 -10.35
C PHE A 140 0.01 -1.73 -9.67
N TYR A 141 -0.15 -2.21 -8.43
CA TYR A 141 -1.41 -2.13 -7.69
C TYR A 141 -1.19 -2.32 -6.18
N PRO A 142 -2.15 -1.88 -5.32
CA PRO A 142 -2.06 -2.09 -3.87
C PRO A 142 -2.11 -3.57 -3.51
N SER A 143 -1.29 -3.98 -2.55
CA SER A 143 -1.11 -5.38 -2.16
C SER A 143 -2.39 -6.09 -1.74
N LEU A 144 -3.37 -5.35 -1.23
CA LEU A 144 -4.66 -5.90 -0.79
C LEU A 144 -5.49 -6.49 -1.94
N TRP A 145 -5.24 -6.12 -3.20
CA TRP A 145 -5.92 -6.71 -4.36
C TRP A 145 -5.41 -8.10 -4.74
N ILE A 146 -4.41 -8.63 -4.04
CA ILE A 146 -3.83 -9.95 -4.34
C ILE A 146 -4.87 -11.07 -4.37
N GLY A 147 -5.94 -10.98 -3.56
CA GLY A 147 -7.03 -11.95 -3.56
C GLY A 147 -7.72 -12.10 -4.92
N ASP A 148 -7.83 -11.00 -5.68
CA ASP A 148 -8.36 -10.99 -7.03
C ASP A 148 -7.31 -11.36 -8.08
N MET A 149 -6.06 -10.93 -7.89
CA MET A 149 -4.99 -10.97 -8.90
C MET A 149 -4.20 -12.29 -8.89
N ALA A 150 -3.96 -12.89 -7.72
CA ALA A 150 -3.04 -14.02 -7.56
C ALA A 150 -3.25 -15.21 -8.51
N PRO A 151 -4.48 -15.60 -8.90
CA PRO A 151 -4.68 -16.70 -9.86
C PRO A 151 -4.02 -16.47 -11.22
N TYR A 152 -3.79 -15.21 -11.59
CA TYR A 152 -3.31 -14.78 -12.90
C TYR A 152 -1.84 -14.36 -12.90
N LEU A 153 -1.15 -14.41 -11.75
CA LEU A 153 0.22 -13.96 -11.59
C LEU A 153 1.23 -15.09 -11.79
N ALA A 154 2.37 -14.74 -12.38
CA ALA A 154 3.53 -15.60 -12.41
C ALA A 154 4.31 -15.53 -11.08
N PRO A 155 4.84 -16.65 -10.55
CA PRO A 155 5.67 -16.62 -9.37
C PRO A 155 6.99 -15.90 -9.66
N VAL A 156 7.49 -15.14 -8.68
CA VAL A 156 8.79 -14.47 -8.77
C VAL A 156 9.89 -15.51 -8.94
N PRO A 157 10.82 -15.35 -9.92
CA PRO A 157 11.89 -16.28 -10.15
C PRO A 157 12.82 -16.41 -8.93
N GLU A 158 13.27 -17.62 -8.63
CA GLU A 158 14.13 -17.91 -7.48
C GLU A 158 15.45 -17.12 -7.50
N LYS A 159 16.02 -16.91 -8.69
CA LYS A 159 17.22 -16.06 -8.86
C LYS A 159 17.02 -14.63 -8.34
N HIS A 160 15.78 -14.09 -8.46
CA HIS A 160 15.43 -12.77 -7.94
C HIS A 160 15.12 -12.80 -6.44
N LEU A 161 14.44 -13.82 -5.96
CA LEU A 161 14.20 -14.02 -4.51
C LEU A 161 15.50 -14.12 -3.73
N ASN A 162 16.54 -14.68 -4.36
CA ASN A 162 17.87 -14.82 -3.78
C ASN A 162 18.77 -13.59 -3.97
N SER A 163 18.28 -12.53 -4.64
CA SER A 163 19.05 -11.29 -4.81
C SER A 163 19.27 -10.57 -3.47
N PRO A 164 20.34 -9.79 -3.32
CA PRO A 164 20.54 -8.94 -2.14
C PRO A 164 19.33 -8.05 -1.85
N GLY A 165 18.78 -7.40 -2.88
CA GLY A 165 17.62 -6.51 -2.74
C GLY A 165 16.37 -7.21 -2.20
N MET A 166 16.04 -8.41 -2.67
CA MET A 166 14.88 -9.13 -2.13
C MET A 166 15.12 -9.65 -0.72
N LYS A 167 16.35 -9.99 -0.35
CA LYS A 167 16.72 -10.38 1.02
C LYS A 167 16.73 -9.21 2.01
N ASP A 168 16.85 -7.99 1.51
CA ASP A 168 16.80 -6.77 2.30
C ASP A 168 15.36 -6.30 2.58
N VAL A 169 14.37 -6.82 1.87
CA VAL A 169 12.95 -6.53 2.14
C VAL A 169 12.57 -7.09 3.50
N THR A 170 11.87 -6.28 4.31
CA THR A 170 11.47 -6.71 5.66
C THR A 170 10.36 -7.76 5.62
N PRO A 171 10.24 -8.61 6.66
CA PRO A 171 9.29 -9.72 6.66
C PRO A 171 7.84 -9.31 6.39
N ALA A 172 7.37 -8.19 6.93
CA ALA A 172 5.99 -7.76 6.72
C ALA A 172 5.66 -7.54 5.23
N TYR A 173 6.59 -6.99 4.45
CA TYR A 173 6.36 -6.77 3.00
C TYR A 173 6.64 -8.00 2.15
N MET A 174 7.50 -8.89 2.56
CA MET A 174 7.62 -10.22 1.95
C MET A 174 6.34 -11.05 2.18
N ASP A 175 5.76 -10.95 3.37
CA ASP A 175 4.48 -11.58 3.72
C ASP A 175 3.35 -11.09 2.80
N VAL A 176 3.23 -9.75 2.61
CA VAL A 176 2.19 -9.21 1.71
C VAL A 176 2.45 -9.52 0.23
N ALA A 177 3.69 -9.80 -0.18
CA ALA A 177 4.02 -10.24 -1.52
C ALA A 177 3.75 -11.74 -1.77
N THR A 178 3.41 -12.48 -0.70
CA THR A 178 3.24 -13.93 -0.71
C THR A 178 1.77 -14.32 -0.75
N TRP A 179 1.43 -15.31 -1.59
CA TRP A 179 0.11 -15.90 -1.69
C TRP A 179 0.21 -17.42 -1.76
N ASN A 180 -0.49 -18.12 -0.88
CA ASN A 180 -0.45 -19.58 -0.77
C ASN A 180 0.99 -20.13 -0.74
N GLY A 181 1.87 -19.49 0.04
CA GLY A 181 3.26 -19.90 0.21
C GLY A 181 4.18 -19.60 -0.97
N ARG A 182 3.74 -18.83 -1.97
CA ARG A 182 4.56 -18.42 -3.11
C ARG A 182 4.63 -16.91 -3.20
N VAL A 183 5.83 -16.37 -3.39
CA VAL A 183 6.01 -14.94 -3.71
C VAL A 183 5.58 -14.72 -5.16
N VAL A 184 4.57 -13.88 -5.35
CA VAL A 184 3.97 -13.58 -6.66
C VAL A 184 3.99 -12.09 -7.00
N GLN A 185 4.50 -11.27 -6.09
CA GLN A 185 4.61 -9.81 -6.23
C GLN A 185 6.01 -9.34 -5.81
N TYR A 186 6.41 -8.18 -6.35
CA TYR A 186 7.53 -7.41 -5.82
C TYR A 186 6.96 -6.29 -4.94
N PRO A 187 7.41 -6.16 -3.69
CA PRO A 187 7.13 -4.95 -2.92
C PRO A 187 7.76 -3.72 -3.62
N VAL A 188 6.99 -2.67 -3.72
CA VAL A 188 7.40 -1.39 -4.33
C VAL A 188 7.41 -0.31 -3.29
N ASP A 189 6.59 -0.47 -2.26
CA ASP A 189 6.29 0.55 -1.28
C ASP A 189 6.02 -0.06 0.10
N GLY A 190 6.36 0.69 1.15
CA GLY A 190 6.34 0.27 2.54
C GLY A 190 5.23 0.88 3.37
N ASP A 191 4.04 0.94 2.87
CA ASP A 191 2.89 1.55 3.50
C ASP A 191 2.50 0.92 4.85
N ARG A 192 2.33 1.79 5.84
CA ARG A 192 1.87 1.49 7.19
C ARG A 192 1.31 2.75 7.84
N HIS A 193 0.46 2.61 8.83
CA HIS A 193 0.01 3.76 9.60
C HIS A 193 0.76 3.90 10.92
N TYR A 194 1.16 5.13 11.25
CA TYR A 194 1.76 5.50 12.52
C TYR A 194 1.36 6.93 12.91
N LEU A 195 1.58 7.29 14.17
CA LEU A 195 1.28 8.60 14.71
C LEU A 195 2.40 9.60 14.36
N LYS A 196 2.02 10.77 13.92
CA LYS A 196 2.86 11.94 13.67
C LYS A 196 2.48 13.04 14.64
N VAL A 197 3.47 13.67 15.28
CA VAL A 197 3.23 14.69 16.32
C VAL A 197 4.22 15.85 16.17
N ARG A 198 3.75 17.07 16.38
CA ARG A 198 4.58 18.27 16.40
C ARG A 198 5.36 18.37 17.73
N THR A 199 6.67 18.37 17.64
CA THR A 199 7.57 18.44 18.82
C THR A 199 7.74 19.85 19.35
N ASP A 200 7.65 20.87 18.51
CA ASP A 200 7.67 22.28 18.93
C ASP A 200 6.56 22.60 19.95
N VAL A 201 5.39 21.96 19.82
CA VAL A 201 4.27 22.11 20.77
C VAL A 201 4.47 21.23 22.00
N LEU A 202 4.84 19.96 21.82
CA LEU A 202 4.98 19.02 22.93
C LEU A 202 6.14 19.36 23.87
N LYS A 203 7.22 19.92 23.34
CA LYS A 203 8.42 20.28 24.11
C LYS A 203 8.40 21.73 24.65
N ASP A 204 7.41 22.55 24.25
CA ASP A 204 7.30 23.94 24.73
C ASP A 204 6.94 23.96 26.22
N PRO A 205 7.79 24.54 27.08
CA PRO A 205 7.55 24.60 28.53
C PRO A 205 6.24 25.32 28.91
N LYS A 206 5.83 26.32 28.13
CA LYS A 206 4.56 27.03 28.36
C LYS A 206 3.37 26.12 28.10
N ARG A 207 3.39 25.41 26.99
CA ARG A 207 2.33 24.46 26.62
C ARG A 207 2.26 23.28 27.60
N GLN A 208 3.40 22.79 28.04
CA GLN A 208 3.47 21.75 29.08
C GLN A 208 2.84 22.23 30.40
N ALA A 209 3.19 23.46 30.85
CA ALA A 209 2.62 24.03 32.06
C ALA A 209 1.10 24.27 31.94
N GLU A 210 0.65 24.82 30.82
CA GLU A 210 -0.77 25.03 30.54
C GLU A 210 -1.57 23.71 30.58
N TYR A 211 -1.06 22.67 29.89
CA TYR A 211 -1.70 21.35 29.84
C TYR A 211 -1.75 20.71 31.23
N LYS A 212 -0.63 20.71 31.95
CA LYS A 212 -0.54 20.16 33.32
C LYS A 212 -1.46 20.88 34.30
N LYS A 213 -1.57 22.21 34.22
CA LYS A 213 -2.49 22.99 35.04
C LYS A 213 -3.95 22.65 34.77
N ALA A 214 -4.30 22.40 33.51
CA ALA A 214 -5.68 22.15 33.13
C ALA A 214 -6.11 20.69 33.36
N THR A 215 -5.21 19.72 33.20
CA THR A 215 -5.53 18.28 33.19
C THR A 215 -4.93 17.50 34.36
N GLY A 216 -3.97 18.06 35.06
CA GLY A 216 -3.16 17.39 36.08
C GLY A 216 -2.11 16.41 35.53
N LYS A 217 -2.00 16.29 34.21
CA LYS A 217 -1.13 15.34 33.51
C LYS A 217 0.03 16.04 32.81
N ASP A 218 1.12 15.31 32.59
CA ASP A 218 2.22 15.80 31.76
C ASP A 218 1.87 15.68 30.29
N LEU A 219 2.21 16.71 29.49
CA LEU A 219 2.06 16.69 28.05
C LEU A 219 3.16 15.83 27.44
N GLN A 220 2.77 14.77 26.76
CA GLN A 220 3.69 13.84 26.09
C GLN A 220 3.02 13.22 24.85
N VAL A 221 3.80 12.49 24.06
CA VAL A 221 3.26 11.71 22.94
C VAL A 221 2.18 10.76 23.44
N PRO A 222 0.95 10.81 22.90
CA PRO A 222 -0.15 9.97 23.40
C PRO A 222 0.13 8.48 23.16
N ARG A 223 -0.14 7.68 24.18
CA ARG A 223 0.04 6.23 24.14
C ARG A 223 -1.26 5.49 23.86
N THR A 224 -2.39 6.14 24.09
CA THR A 224 -3.73 5.60 23.89
C THR A 224 -4.59 6.57 23.08
N TRP A 225 -5.64 6.05 22.42
CA TRP A 225 -6.61 6.89 21.73
C TRP A 225 -7.33 7.88 22.66
N ALA A 226 -7.50 7.53 23.92
CA ALA A 226 -8.07 8.44 24.92
C ALA A 226 -7.14 9.63 25.18
N GLU A 227 -5.82 9.39 25.35
CA GLU A 227 -4.81 10.46 25.49
C GLU A 227 -4.70 11.31 24.21
N TYR A 228 -4.72 10.67 23.05
CA TYR A 228 -4.71 11.35 21.74
C TYR A 228 -5.88 12.35 21.66
N GLN A 229 -7.08 11.91 21.96
CA GLN A 229 -8.27 12.79 21.92
C GLN A 229 -8.25 13.90 22.98
N GLU A 230 -7.75 13.61 24.17
CA GLU A 230 -7.62 14.62 25.23
C GLU A 230 -6.67 15.74 24.81
N ILE A 231 -5.48 15.38 24.31
CA ILE A 231 -4.48 16.33 23.81
C ILE A 231 -5.04 17.09 22.59
N ALA A 232 -5.62 16.39 21.64
CA ALA A 232 -6.18 17.02 20.44
C ALA A 232 -7.24 18.08 20.80
N ARG A 233 -8.20 17.75 21.65
CA ARG A 233 -9.23 18.70 22.10
C ARG A 233 -8.67 19.88 22.87
N PHE A 234 -7.67 19.66 23.74
CA PHE A 234 -7.05 20.71 24.53
C PHE A 234 -6.38 21.77 23.67
N PHE A 235 -5.74 21.37 22.57
CA PHE A 235 -5.00 22.31 21.70
C PHE A 235 -5.85 22.86 20.54
N THR A 236 -7.02 22.32 20.27
CA THR A 236 -7.92 22.82 19.22
C THR A 236 -8.35 24.26 19.52
N GLY A 237 -8.21 25.13 18.51
CA GLY A 237 -8.58 26.54 18.58
C GLY A 237 -7.53 27.46 19.21
N LYS A 238 -6.39 26.91 19.65
CA LYS A 238 -5.25 27.71 20.15
C LYS A 238 -4.35 28.14 18.98
N ASP A 239 -3.69 29.27 19.13
CA ASP A 239 -2.59 29.67 18.28
C ASP A 239 -1.32 28.97 18.79
N LEU A 240 -0.84 27.96 18.06
CA LEU A 240 0.35 27.19 18.45
C LEU A 240 1.63 27.77 17.84
N ASP A 241 1.50 28.49 16.74
CA ASP A 241 2.63 28.99 15.94
C ASP A 241 2.98 30.44 16.25
N GLY A 242 2.11 31.16 16.98
CA GLY A 242 2.27 32.61 17.26
C GLY A 242 1.96 33.49 16.05
N ASP A 243 1.27 32.97 15.03
CA ASP A 243 0.91 33.69 13.80
C ASP A 243 -0.48 34.36 13.86
N GLY A 244 -1.14 34.28 15.00
CA GLY A 244 -2.47 34.82 15.25
C GLY A 244 -3.61 33.96 14.69
N LYS A 245 -3.34 32.79 14.11
CA LYS A 245 -4.33 31.86 13.58
C LYS A 245 -4.60 30.71 14.54
N ARG A 246 -5.73 30.05 14.35
CA ARG A 246 -6.10 28.88 15.13
C ARG A 246 -5.50 27.63 14.52
N ASN A 247 -4.84 26.82 15.35
CA ASN A 247 -4.45 25.46 15.03
C ASN A 247 -5.49 24.48 15.58
N TYR A 248 -5.40 23.23 15.14
CA TYR A 248 -6.33 22.17 15.50
C TYR A 248 -5.58 20.93 16.04
N GLY A 249 -6.30 20.11 16.79
CA GLY A 249 -5.68 18.99 17.49
C GLY A 249 -5.25 17.87 16.57
N SER A 250 -6.04 17.59 15.53
CA SER A 250 -5.72 16.51 14.61
C SER A 250 -6.27 16.70 13.19
N ALA A 251 -5.59 16.04 12.24
CA ALA A 251 -6.08 15.78 10.89
C ALA A 251 -6.15 14.26 10.69
N GLU A 252 -7.25 13.79 10.11
CA GLU A 252 -7.52 12.38 9.87
C GLU A 252 -8.14 12.19 8.48
N VAL A 253 -7.92 11.03 7.87
CA VAL A 253 -8.57 10.67 6.59
C VAL A 253 -10.00 10.20 6.89
N THR A 254 -10.96 11.03 6.52
CA THR A 254 -12.39 10.86 6.87
C THR A 254 -13.32 10.86 5.67
N LYS A 255 -12.81 11.30 4.50
CA LYS A 255 -13.56 11.35 3.27
C LYS A 255 -14.09 9.96 2.90
N ARG A 256 -15.35 9.90 2.49
CA ARG A 256 -15.99 8.66 2.02
C ARG A 256 -15.32 8.13 0.74
N ASP A 257 -14.24 7.43 0.91
CA ASP A 257 -13.51 6.73 -0.15
C ASP A 257 -12.82 5.48 0.42
N ASP A 258 -12.05 4.78 -0.41
CA ASP A 258 -11.39 3.53 -0.03
C ASP A 258 -10.36 3.70 1.11
N LEU A 259 -9.80 4.90 1.28
CA LEU A 259 -8.79 5.17 2.31
C LEU A 259 -9.39 5.30 3.71
N THR A 260 -10.69 5.60 3.82
CA THR A 260 -11.42 5.62 5.09
C THR A 260 -11.37 4.25 5.79
N PHE A 261 -11.32 3.16 5.02
CA PHE A 261 -11.11 1.82 5.56
C PHE A 261 -9.86 1.78 6.43
N SER A 262 -8.69 2.20 5.88
CA SER A 262 -7.41 2.14 6.60
C SER A 262 -7.39 3.06 7.82
N ALA A 263 -7.95 4.27 7.72
CA ALA A 263 -8.03 5.20 8.85
C ALA A 263 -8.86 4.62 10.00
N PHE A 264 -10.01 4.00 9.70
CA PHE A 264 -10.85 3.35 10.70
C PHE A 264 -10.17 2.13 11.34
N ILE A 265 -9.52 1.26 10.53
CA ILE A 265 -8.82 0.08 11.05
C ILE A 265 -7.66 0.48 11.97
N SER A 266 -6.95 1.58 11.69
CA SER A 266 -5.93 2.11 12.61
C SER A 266 -6.46 2.36 14.02
N ARG A 267 -7.66 2.95 14.12
CA ARG A 267 -8.32 3.16 15.42
C ARG A 267 -8.83 1.86 16.03
N ALA A 268 -9.34 0.96 15.22
CA ALA A 268 -9.92 -0.29 15.68
C ALA A 268 -8.86 -1.30 16.16
N ALA A 269 -7.69 -1.32 15.53
CA ALA A 269 -6.66 -2.34 15.75
C ALA A 269 -6.38 -2.65 17.23
N PRO A 270 -6.14 -1.68 18.15
CA PRO A 270 -5.87 -1.99 19.54
C PRO A 270 -7.08 -2.48 20.32
N TYR A 271 -8.31 -2.25 19.85
CA TYR A 271 -9.53 -2.73 20.48
C TYR A 271 -9.94 -4.13 20.03
N VAL A 272 -9.53 -4.55 18.81
CA VAL A 272 -10.00 -5.79 18.17
C VAL A 272 -8.93 -6.87 18.05
N LYS A 273 -7.66 -6.50 17.90
CA LYS A 273 -6.54 -7.45 17.83
C LYS A 273 -6.04 -7.79 19.23
N ASN A 274 -6.74 -8.72 19.86
CA ASN A 274 -6.32 -9.27 21.16
C ASN A 274 -5.20 -10.29 20.93
N PRO A 275 -3.99 -10.10 21.51
CA PRO A 275 -2.86 -11.00 21.29
C PRO A 275 -3.11 -12.44 21.81
N ASP A 276 -4.05 -12.60 22.73
CA ASP A 276 -4.41 -13.92 23.29
C ASP A 276 -5.48 -14.65 22.45
N VAL A 277 -6.00 -14.03 21.37
CA VAL A 277 -7.07 -14.57 20.54
C VAL A 277 -6.61 -14.72 19.09
N LYS A 278 -6.47 -15.97 18.64
CA LYS A 278 -6.08 -16.30 17.27
C LYS A 278 -7.27 -16.20 16.29
N GLY A 279 -6.97 -16.09 14.98
CA GLY A 279 -7.93 -16.26 13.90
C GLY A 279 -8.35 -14.99 13.15
N GLY A 280 -7.53 -13.96 13.12
CA GLY A 280 -7.78 -12.71 12.37
C GLY A 280 -8.82 -11.80 13.04
N VAL A 281 -9.09 -10.63 12.45
CA VAL A 281 -9.98 -9.62 13.06
C VAL A 281 -11.26 -9.36 12.25
N PHE A 282 -11.30 -9.65 10.94
CA PHE A 282 -12.41 -9.26 10.06
C PHE A 282 -13.54 -10.28 9.99
N PHE A 283 -13.21 -11.56 10.00
CA PHE A 283 -14.17 -12.66 9.95
C PHE A 283 -13.83 -13.75 10.98
N ASP A 284 -14.83 -14.43 11.46
CA ASP A 284 -14.63 -15.75 12.07
C ASP A 284 -14.17 -16.73 11.00
N VAL A 285 -12.95 -17.26 11.11
CA VAL A 285 -12.31 -18.06 10.08
C VAL A 285 -13.03 -19.37 9.77
N LYS A 286 -13.85 -19.88 10.70
CA LYS A 286 -14.60 -21.15 10.52
C LYS A 286 -15.94 -20.92 9.85
N THR A 287 -16.65 -19.89 10.27
CA THR A 287 -18.02 -19.62 9.83
C THR A 287 -18.12 -18.57 8.74
N MET A 288 -17.07 -17.76 8.55
CA MET A 288 -17.03 -16.54 7.73
C MET A 288 -18.06 -15.48 8.15
N LYS A 289 -18.51 -15.54 9.41
CA LYS A 289 -19.32 -14.47 9.98
C LYS A 289 -18.47 -13.21 10.11
N PRO A 290 -18.91 -12.05 9.60
CA PRO A 290 -18.21 -10.79 9.79
C PRO A 290 -18.09 -10.44 11.28
N LEU A 291 -16.95 -9.90 11.68
CA LEU A 291 -16.65 -9.45 13.02
C LEU A 291 -16.64 -7.92 13.14
N ILE A 292 -16.87 -7.21 12.02
CA ILE A 292 -16.75 -5.76 11.90
C ILE A 292 -17.72 -4.99 12.81
N ASN A 293 -18.78 -5.62 13.30
CA ASN A 293 -19.76 -5.04 14.22
C ASN A 293 -19.59 -5.51 15.67
N THR A 294 -18.46 -6.14 16.01
CA THR A 294 -18.16 -6.52 17.39
C THR A 294 -17.88 -5.28 18.26
N PRO A 295 -18.05 -5.38 19.61
CA PRO A 295 -17.87 -4.25 20.50
C PRO A 295 -16.55 -3.48 20.34
N GLY A 296 -15.47 -4.16 19.94
CA GLY A 296 -14.18 -3.50 19.68
C GLY A 296 -14.22 -2.53 18.50
N PHE A 297 -14.83 -2.94 17.39
CA PHE A 297 -15.02 -2.07 16.23
C PHE A 297 -16.01 -0.94 16.50
N VAL A 298 -17.11 -1.25 17.20
CA VAL A 298 -18.11 -0.23 17.58
C VAL A 298 -17.48 0.85 18.47
N ARG A 299 -16.64 0.44 19.45
CA ARG A 299 -15.91 1.38 20.30
C ARG A 299 -14.97 2.27 19.49
N ALA A 300 -14.25 1.71 18.52
CA ALA A 300 -13.35 2.49 17.67
C ALA A 300 -14.08 3.52 16.82
N LEU A 301 -15.25 3.16 16.27
CA LEU A 301 -16.06 4.09 15.48
C LEU A 301 -16.68 5.19 16.37
N ASP A 302 -17.13 4.85 17.58
CA ASP A 302 -17.62 5.83 18.55
C ASP A 302 -16.51 6.84 18.94
N ASP A 303 -15.29 6.34 19.17
CA ASP A 303 -14.13 7.19 19.44
C ASP A 303 -13.76 8.07 18.23
N MET A 304 -13.92 7.58 17.00
CA MET A 304 -13.67 8.36 15.77
C MET A 304 -14.71 9.47 15.58
N VAL A 305 -15.99 9.19 15.81
CA VAL A 305 -17.06 10.21 15.79
C VAL A 305 -16.77 11.30 16.82
N LYS A 306 -16.36 10.94 18.03
CA LYS A 306 -16.02 11.92 19.09
C LYS A 306 -14.75 12.74 18.78
N ALA A 307 -13.90 12.28 17.88
CA ALA A 307 -12.69 13.00 17.50
C ALA A 307 -12.97 14.24 16.63
N GLU A 308 -14.13 14.31 15.95
CA GLU A 308 -14.53 15.42 15.08
C GLU A 308 -14.35 16.78 15.75
N SER A 309 -14.63 16.89 17.05
CA SER A 309 -14.48 18.14 17.81
C SER A 309 -13.06 18.71 17.88
N ALA A 310 -12.05 17.92 17.46
CA ALA A 310 -10.66 18.31 17.43
C ALA A 310 -10.08 18.47 16.01
N TRP A 311 -10.89 18.24 14.99
CA TRP A 311 -10.44 18.37 13.60
C TRP A 311 -10.44 19.81 13.11
N ALA A 312 -9.63 20.07 12.09
CA ALA A 312 -9.68 21.33 11.36
C ALA A 312 -11.04 21.51 10.64
N PRO A 313 -11.45 22.75 10.31
CA PRO A 313 -12.64 22.98 9.52
C PRO A 313 -12.64 22.17 8.23
N GLY A 314 -13.74 21.45 7.95
CA GLY A 314 -13.84 20.52 6.82
C GLY A 314 -13.27 19.12 7.11
N GLY A 315 -12.67 18.90 8.29
CA GLY A 315 -12.04 17.66 8.69
C GLY A 315 -12.93 16.42 8.66
N ALA A 316 -14.26 16.57 8.67
CA ALA A 316 -15.20 15.47 8.44
C ALA A 316 -15.22 14.93 6.99
N ASN A 317 -14.51 15.58 6.06
CA ASN A 317 -14.41 15.17 4.65
C ASN A 317 -12.98 15.33 4.12
N PHE A 318 -11.97 15.15 4.96
CA PHE A 318 -10.58 15.18 4.53
C PHE A 318 -10.21 13.90 3.78
N GLY A 319 -9.75 14.06 2.53
CA GLY A 319 -9.01 13.02 1.84
C GLY A 319 -7.55 12.98 2.29
N LEU A 320 -6.76 12.05 1.75
CA LEU A 320 -5.34 11.91 2.10
C LEU A 320 -4.55 13.21 1.83
N GLY A 321 -4.79 13.88 0.71
CA GLY A 321 -4.12 15.14 0.39
C GLY A 321 -4.41 16.24 1.40
N ASP A 322 -5.66 16.35 1.88
CA ASP A 322 -6.05 17.33 2.90
C ASP A 322 -5.34 17.07 4.23
N GLU A 323 -5.23 15.81 4.64
CA GLU A 323 -4.51 15.38 5.84
C GLU A 323 -3.02 15.71 5.73
N ILE A 324 -2.37 15.35 4.60
CA ILE A 324 -0.96 15.61 4.31
C ILE A 324 -0.65 17.11 4.45
N PHE A 325 -1.43 17.96 3.80
CA PHE A 325 -1.18 19.40 3.83
C PHE A 325 -1.57 20.05 5.16
N SER A 326 -2.60 19.54 5.85
CA SER A 326 -2.99 20.07 7.15
C SER A 326 -1.93 19.81 8.22
N PHE A 327 -1.39 18.59 8.30
CA PHE A 327 -0.31 18.26 9.21
C PHE A 327 1.04 18.81 8.72
N GLY A 328 1.44 18.48 7.49
CA GLY A 328 2.74 18.89 6.92
C GLY A 328 2.91 20.40 6.82
N GLY A 329 1.81 21.16 6.68
CA GLY A 329 1.78 22.62 6.73
C GLY A 329 1.70 23.20 8.14
N GLY A 330 1.66 22.38 9.20
CA GLY A 330 1.64 22.83 10.59
C GLY A 330 0.28 23.32 11.09
N GLN A 331 -0.81 23.11 10.36
CA GLN A 331 -2.15 23.52 10.81
C GLN A 331 -2.67 22.65 11.97
N THR A 332 -2.26 21.39 12.02
CA THR A 332 -2.68 20.45 13.06
C THR A 332 -1.52 19.95 13.90
N LEU A 333 -1.79 19.61 15.17
CA LEU A 333 -0.81 19.11 16.12
C LEU A 333 -0.41 17.66 15.84
N MET A 334 -1.37 16.83 15.48
CA MET A 334 -1.19 15.39 15.28
C MET A 334 -1.89 14.91 14.03
N SER A 335 -1.39 13.79 13.51
CA SER A 335 -2.01 13.05 12.42
C SER A 335 -1.63 11.58 12.50
N TYR A 336 -2.39 10.70 11.90
CA TYR A 336 -2.02 9.31 11.68
C TYR A 336 -2.48 8.86 10.28
N SER A 337 -1.56 8.41 9.51
CA SER A 337 -1.73 7.90 8.15
C SER A 337 -0.39 7.30 7.70
N TRP A 338 -0.20 7.20 6.41
CA TRP A 338 1.06 6.82 5.76
C TRP A 338 2.17 7.87 5.98
N ASP A 339 3.35 7.58 5.46
CA ASP A 339 4.55 8.40 5.63
C ASP A 339 4.45 9.79 4.99
N ASP A 340 3.57 9.95 3.98
CA ASP A 340 3.47 11.16 3.15
C ASP A 340 3.38 12.46 3.94
N ALA A 341 2.55 12.51 4.98
CA ALA A 341 2.41 13.71 5.81
C ALA A 341 3.68 14.01 6.63
N PHE A 342 4.44 12.97 7.02
CA PHE A 342 5.73 13.14 7.69
C PHE A 342 6.79 13.64 6.71
N ILE A 343 6.82 13.07 5.51
CA ILE A 343 7.71 13.50 4.42
C ILE A 343 7.39 14.96 4.00
N GLN A 344 6.09 15.30 3.90
CA GLN A 344 5.67 16.68 3.63
C GLN A 344 6.16 17.66 4.71
N ALA A 345 6.08 17.25 5.99
CA ALA A 345 6.61 18.07 7.11
C ALA A 345 8.13 18.28 7.04
N GLN A 346 8.86 17.41 6.32
CA GLN A 346 10.32 17.52 6.15
C GLN A 346 10.74 18.27 4.88
N GLN A 347 9.80 18.75 4.05
CA GLN A 347 10.15 19.55 2.87
C GLN A 347 10.88 20.84 3.27
N PRO A 348 11.79 21.36 2.42
CA PRO A 348 12.59 22.53 2.74
C PRO A 348 11.80 23.79 3.09
N ASP A 349 10.58 23.92 2.58
CA ASP A 349 9.66 25.05 2.78
C ASP A 349 8.63 24.81 3.90
N SER A 350 8.66 23.66 4.56
CA SER A 350 7.75 23.38 5.67
C SER A 350 8.11 24.19 6.91
N ARG A 351 7.09 24.83 7.51
CA ARG A 351 7.23 25.60 8.75
C ARG A 351 7.57 24.75 9.98
N ILE A 352 7.24 23.45 9.91
CA ILE A 352 7.47 22.49 10.98
C ILE A 352 8.58 21.49 10.64
N ARG A 353 9.44 21.86 9.68
CA ARG A 353 10.59 21.03 9.33
C ARG A 353 11.46 20.81 10.57
N ASN A 354 11.80 19.56 10.81
CA ASN A 354 12.53 19.11 11.99
C ASN A 354 11.83 19.33 13.35
N GLU A 355 10.58 19.77 13.33
CA GLU A 355 9.75 19.97 14.53
C GLU A 355 8.64 18.90 14.65
N VAL A 356 8.92 17.70 14.16
CA VAL A 356 8.00 16.57 14.20
C VAL A 356 8.70 15.31 14.70
N GLN A 357 7.92 14.38 15.24
CA GLN A 357 8.38 13.03 15.52
C GLN A 357 7.35 11.99 15.11
N ALA A 358 7.85 10.82 14.70
CA ALA A 358 7.06 9.62 14.50
C ALA A 358 6.91 8.86 15.83
N ALA A 359 5.76 8.23 16.00
CA ALA A 359 5.48 7.35 17.13
C ALA A 359 4.54 6.21 16.69
N PRO A 360 4.53 5.06 17.38
CA PRO A 360 3.56 4.03 17.11
C PRO A 360 2.12 4.56 17.22
N LEU A 361 1.18 3.96 16.46
CA LEU A 361 -0.25 4.27 16.65
C LEU A 361 -0.65 4.19 18.12
N PRO A 362 -1.54 5.07 18.59
CA PRO A 362 -2.08 4.98 19.93
C PRO A 362 -2.73 3.61 20.19
N GLY A 363 -2.51 3.08 21.36
CA GLY A 363 -3.13 1.85 21.85
C GLY A 363 -4.46 2.09 22.56
N SER A 364 -4.83 1.10 23.37
CA SER A 364 -6.00 1.14 24.26
C SER A 364 -5.65 0.62 25.65
N THR A 365 -6.49 0.89 26.64
CA THR A 365 -6.37 0.33 27.99
C THR A 365 -7.19 -0.94 28.18
N GLU A 366 -7.91 -1.35 27.15
CA GLU A 366 -8.73 -2.55 27.12
C GLU A 366 -8.82 -3.09 25.70
N VAL A 367 -8.97 -4.40 25.56
CA VAL A 367 -9.13 -5.06 24.25
C VAL A 367 -10.29 -6.05 24.33
N TYR A 368 -11.10 -6.09 23.26
CA TYR A 368 -12.24 -7.01 23.22
C TYR A 368 -11.77 -8.45 22.98
N ASN A 369 -12.18 -9.33 23.86
CA ASN A 369 -11.94 -10.76 23.74
C ASN A 369 -13.19 -11.43 23.15
N ARG A 370 -13.13 -11.77 21.87
CA ARG A 370 -14.27 -12.36 21.15
C ARG A 370 -14.60 -13.79 21.61
N THR A 371 -13.64 -14.47 22.24
CA THR A 371 -13.85 -15.83 22.78
C THR A 371 -14.69 -15.80 24.04
N THR A 372 -14.36 -14.92 24.98
CA THR A 372 -15.10 -14.74 26.25
C THR A 372 -16.24 -13.74 26.11
N LYS A 373 -16.33 -13.00 24.99
CA LYS A 373 -17.29 -11.92 24.75
C LYS A 373 -17.24 -10.82 25.80
N SER A 374 -16.05 -10.50 26.30
CA SER A 374 -15.80 -9.51 27.35
C SER A 374 -14.61 -8.64 27.03
N TRP A 375 -14.41 -7.57 27.80
CA TRP A 375 -13.25 -6.70 27.69
C TRP A 375 -12.15 -7.13 28.66
N ASP A 376 -10.97 -7.46 28.10
CA ASP A 376 -9.76 -7.68 28.87
C ASP A 376 -9.15 -6.34 29.25
N LYS A 377 -9.03 -6.03 30.52
CA LYS A 377 -8.46 -4.79 31.05
C LYS A 377 -6.94 -4.85 31.01
N LYS A 378 -6.36 -4.58 29.87
CA LYS A 378 -4.91 -4.53 29.66
C LYS A 378 -4.56 -3.51 28.59
N THR A 379 -3.41 -2.85 28.75
CA THR A 379 -2.87 -2.01 27.69
C THR A 379 -2.59 -2.87 26.46
N ASN A 380 -3.15 -2.48 25.33
CA ASN A 380 -2.97 -3.15 24.07
C ASN A 380 -2.58 -2.15 22.98
N ARG A 381 -1.69 -2.58 22.11
CA ARG A 381 -1.30 -1.86 20.89
C ARG A 381 -1.11 -2.87 19.78
N ALA A 382 -1.52 -2.52 18.57
CA ALA A 382 -1.31 -3.33 17.39
C ALA A 382 -0.64 -2.47 16.31
N ALA A 383 0.34 -3.03 15.61
CA ALA A 383 0.90 -2.42 14.40
C ALA A 383 -0.06 -2.70 13.23
N TYR A 384 -0.31 -1.69 12.40
CA TYR A 384 -1.16 -1.84 11.23
C TYR A 384 -0.37 -1.61 9.95
N PHE A 385 -0.30 -2.64 9.12
CA PHE A 385 0.29 -2.65 7.80
C PHE A 385 -0.85 -2.59 6.77
N THR A 386 -0.90 -1.53 6.01
CA THR A 386 -2.02 -1.23 5.13
C THR A 386 -1.53 -0.77 3.78
N TRP A 387 -2.29 -1.09 2.73
CA TRP A 387 -2.07 -0.69 1.36
C TRP A 387 -0.83 -1.34 0.73
N GLY A 388 0.33 -0.66 0.76
CA GLY A 388 1.61 -1.14 0.22
C GLY A 388 1.55 -1.46 -1.27
N TRP A 389 2.04 -0.56 -2.11
CA TRP A 389 2.08 -0.82 -3.55
C TRP A 389 2.99 -2.00 -3.87
N THR A 390 2.53 -2.82 -4.77
CA THR A 390 3.24 -3.98 -5.29
C THR A 390 3.22 -3.99 -6.82
N SER A 391 4.09 -4.78 -7.39
CA SER A 391 4.09 -5.03 -8.83
C SER A 391 4.17 -6.52 -9.12
N ALA A 392 3.59 -6.95 -10.24
CA ALA A 392 3.54 -8.37 -10.61
C ALA A 392 3.58 -8.57 -12.12
N VAL A 393 3.97 -9.77 -12.53
CA VAL A 393 3.99 -10.20 -13.92
C VAL A 393 2.77 -11.08 -14.22
N ALA A 394 2.07 -10.78 -15.31
CA ALA A 394 0.97 -11.62 -15.78
C ALA A 394 1.48 -13.00 -16.19
N LYS A 395 0.85 -14.07 -15.67
CA LYS A 395 1.22 -15.46 -15.97
C LYS A 395 1.17 -15.78 -17.46
N ALA A 396 0.23 -15.19 -18.18
CA ALA A 396 0.06 -15.38 -19.62
C ALA A 396 0.87 -14.40 -20.49
N SER A 397 1.75 -13.56 -19.89
CA SER A 397 2.66 -12.69 -20.66
C SER A 397 3.62 -13.51 -21.51
N SER A 398 3.81 -13.09 -22.75
CA SER A 398 4.85 -13.63 -23.66
C SER A 398 6.25 -13.07 -23.40
N HIS A 399 6.35 -11.99 -22.59
CA HIS A 399 7.60 -11.28 -22.29
C HIS A 399 8.04 -11.46 -20.82
N GLN A 400 7.79 -12.63 -20.22
CA GLN A 400 8.01 -12.85 -18.78
C GLN A 400 9.45 -12.54 -18.35
N GLU A 401 10.47 -12.92 -19.12
CA GLU A 401 11.86 -12.66 -18.75
C GLU A 401 12.16 -11.15 -18.69
N MET A 402 11.76 -10.41 -19.72
CA MET A 402 11.90 -8.94 -19.75
C MET A 402 11.10 -8.28 -18.62
N ALA A 403 9.89 -8.78 -18.35
CA ALA A 403 9.03 -8.27 -17.29
C ALA A 403 9.63 -8.47 -15.90
N PHE A 404 10.16 -9.66 -15.62
CA PHE A 404 10.82 -9.94 -14.36
C PHE A 404 12.15 -9.18 -14.20
N ASP A 405 12.94 -9.07 -15.25
CA ASP A 405 14.19 -8.29 -15.20
C ASP A 405 13.89 -6.79 -15.01
N TYR A 406 12.79 -6.28 -15.61
CA TYR A 406 12.31 -4.92 -15.33
C TYR A 406 11.91 -4.71 -13.86
N LEU A 407 11.11 -5.63 -13.29
CA LEU A 407 10.70 -5.52 -11.88
C LEU A 407 11.87 -5.69 -10.91
N CYS A 408 12.81 -6.58 -11.24
CA CYS A 408 14.06 -6.74 -10.50
C CYS A 408 14.88 -5.45 -10.51
N PHE A 409 15.00 -4.81 -11.68
CA PHE A 409 15.64 -3.52 -11.84
C PHE A 409 14.92 -2.40 -11.11
N PHE A 410 13.59 -2.31 -11.25
CA PHE A 410 12.76 -1.34 -10.53
C PHE A 410 12.98 -1.42 -9.03
N SER A 411 12.97 -2.64 -8.48
CA SER A 411 13.07 -2.92 -7.05
C SER A 411 14.51 -3.10 -6.56
N ASN A 412 15.54 -2.67 -7.29
CA ASN A 412 16.91 -2.77 -6.79
C ASN A 412 17.17 -1.74 -5.67
N GLU A 413 18.21 -1.96 -4.90
CA GLU A 413 18.53 -1.14 -3.72
C GLU A 413 18.84 0.31 -4.09
N ALA A 414 19.50 0.55 -5.23
CA ALA A 414 19.86 1.88 -5.67
C ALA A 414 18.63 2.69 -6.07
N ASN A 415 17.73 2.10 -6.88
CA ASN A 415 16.50 2.75 -7.30
C ASN A 415 15.61 3.05 -6.11
N THR A 416 15.36 2.07 -5.24
CA THR A 416 14.46 2.27 -4.09
C THR A 416 14.99 3.28 -3.09
N ALA A 417 16.30 3.33 -2.86
CA ALA A 417 16.91 4.36 -2.02
C ALA A 417 16.78 5.76 -2.65
N LEU A 418 16.91 5.89 -3.97
CA LEU A 418 16.71 7.17 -4.66
C LEU A 418 15.23 7.58 -4.69
N ASP A 419 14.30 6.64 -4.91
CA ASP A 419 12.86 6.89 -4.93
C ASP A 419 12.37 7.51 -3.62
N LEU A 420 12.88 7.04 -2.47
CA LEU A 420 12.57 7.59 -1.15
C LEU A 420 12.96 9.07 -1.01
N THR A 421 13.95 9.55 -1.78
CA THR A 421 14.37 10.96 -1.71
C THR A 421 13.44 11.90 -2.48
N ILE A 422 12.49 11.35 -3.25
CA ILE A 422 11.58 12.10 -4.15
C ILE A 422 10.21 12.29 -3.51
N GLY A 423 9.99 12.31 -2.32
CA GLY A 423 8.75 12.53 -1.57
C GLY A 423 7.40 12.41 -2.30
N ARG A 424 7.29 12.92 -3.53
CA ARG A 424 6.07 12.87 -4.34
C ARG A 424 5.81 11.52 -5.03
N PHE A 425 6.75 10.57 -4.98
CA PHE A 425 6.58 9.26 -5.61
C PHE A 425 5.59 8.36 -4.87
N GLY A 426 5.28 8.66 -3.60
CA GLY A 426 4.46 7.81 -2.76
C GLY A 426 5.14 6.46 -2.51
N VAL A 427 6.47 6.46 -2.33
CA VAL A 427 7.26 5.29 -2.00
C VAL A 427 7.78 5.45 -0.58
N ASN A 428 7.48 4.50 0.26
CA ASN A 428 7.79 4.49 1.69
C ASN A 428 8.78 3.36 2.05
N PRO A 429 9.49 3.45 3.18
CA PRO A 429 10.50 2.46 3.56
C PRO A 429 9.95 1.04 3.76
N TYR A 430 10.53 0.04 3.11
CA TYR A 430 10.16 -1.37 3.24
C TYR A 430 11.36 -2.33 3.27
N ARG A 431 12.58 -1.78 3.31
CA ARG A 431 13.84 -2.53 3.37
C ARG A 431 14.60 -2.19 4.65
N TYR A 432 15.40 -3.11 5.12
CA TYR A 432 16.28 -2.85 6.27
C TYR A 432 17.23 -1.68 6.01
N ALA A 433 17.78 -1.56 4.79
CA ALA A 433 18.63 -0.44 4.39
C ALA A 433 17.93 0.93 4.48
N HIS A 434 16.60 0.98 4.41
CA HIS A 434 15.81 2.20 4.56
C HIS A 434 15.65 2.63 6.03
N PHE A 435 15.94 1.73 6.98
CA PHE A 435 15.80 1.95 8.43
C PHE A 435 17.13 2.40 9.06
N ASP A 436 17.91 3.17 8.31
CA ASP A 436 19.15 3.80 8.76
C ASP A 436 18.92 5.30 8.97
N ALA A 437 19.05 5.79 10.22
CA ALA A 437 18.89 7.21 10.51
C ALA A 437 19.90 8.09 9.74
N ALA A 438 21.12 7.59 9.54
CA ALA A 438 22.13 8.33 8.78
C ALA A 438 21.74 8.55 7.30
N PHE A 439 20.91 7.68 6.72
CA PHE A 439 20.35 7.91 5.39
C PHE A 439 19.48 9.16 5.37
N TRP A 440 18.58 9.31 6.35
CA TRP A 440 17.64 10.44 6.45
C TRP A 440 18.33 11.74 6.86
N GLU A 441 19.34 11.67 7.75
CA GLU A 441 20.18 12.81 8.10
C GLU A 441 20.88 13.41 6.85
N LYS A 442 21.34 12.57 5.92
CA LYS A 442 21.90 13.01 4.63
C LYS A 442 20.87 13.72 3.73
N GLN A 443 19.57 13.48 3.95
CA GLN A 443 18.49 14.21 3.27
C GLN A 443 18.13 15.53 3.99
N GLY A 444 18.88 15.90 5.04
CA GLY A 444 18.71 17.15 5.78
C GLY A 444 17.70 17.08 6.93
N TRP A 445 17.40 15.86 7.43
CA TRP A 445 16.62 15.69 8.64
C TRP A 445 17.51 15.81 9.87
N ASP A 446 16.99 16.42 10.92
CA ASP A 446 17.69 16.42 12.21
C ASP A 446 17.74 15.02 12.79
N LYS A 447 18.81 14.74 13.54
CA LYS A 447 19.06 13.43 14.13
C LYS A 447 17.88 12.88 14.93
N ASP A 448 17.28 13.69 15.83
CA ASP A 448 16.14 13.27 16.65
C ASP A 448 14.93 12.85 15.80
N VAL A 449 14.69 13.57 14.70
CA VAL A 449 13.61 13.29 13.76
C VAL A 449 13.88 11.98 13.04
N ALA A 450 15.06 11.82 12.44
CA ALA A 450 15.46 10.60 11.73
C ALA A 450 15.43 9.37 12.67
N GLU A 451 15.97 9.49 13.89
CA GLU A 451 15.93 8.41 14.88
C GLU A 451 14.52 8.06 15.32
N SER A 452 13.63 9.04 15.51
CA SER A 452 12.22 8.79 15.89
C SER A 452 11.49 8.02 14.80
N TYR A 453 11.71 8.41 13.55
CA TYR A 453 11.14 7.77 12.36
C TYR A 453 11.60 6.31 12.24
N VAL A 454 12.89 6.09 12.15
CA VAL A 454 13.48 4.75 12.02
C VAL A 454 13.11 3.84 13.19
N ARG A 455 13.15 4.37 14.42
CA ARG A 455 12.74 3.61 15.62
C ARG A 455 11.28 3.19 15.57
N THR A 456 10.38 4.07 15.06
CA THR A 456 8.95 3.75 14.93
C THR A 456 8.75 2.66 13.89
N LEU A 457 9.34 2.79 12.69
CA LEU A 457 9.22 1.80 11.62
C LEU A 457 9.79 0.44 12.05
N SER A 458 11.00 0.44 12.61
CA SER A 458 11.65 -0.79 13.11
C SER A 458 10.87 -1.44 14.26
N GLY A 459 10.21 -0.64 15.10
CA GLY A 459 9.35 -1.13 16.18
C GLY A 459 8.11 -1.82 15.64
N MET A 460 7.53 -1.32 14.56
CA MET A 460 6.38 -1.95 13.89
C MET A 460 6.76 -3.29 13.27
N GLU A 461 7.91 -3.36 12.59
CA GLU A 461 8.42 -4.62 12.01
C GLU A 461 8.65 -5.70 13.08
N LYS A 462 9.05 -5.32 14.28
CA LYS A 462 9.27 -6.24 15.40
C LYS A 462 8.00 -6.59 16.18
N SER A 463 6.89 -5.93 15.88
CA SER A 463 5.62 -6.19 16.59
C SER A 463 5.11 -7.58 16.24
N THR A 464 4.78 -8.36 17.26
CA THR A 464 4.07 -9.65 17.12
C THR A 464 2.55 -9.47 17.11
N ASN A 465 2.04 -8.32 17.55
CA ASN A 465 0.61 -7.99 17.49
C ASN A 465 0.36 -7.10 16.29
N ARG A 466 -0.01 -7.72 15.16
CA ARG A 466 -0.13 -7.08 13.85
C ARG A 466 -1.53 -7.24 13.28
N VAL A 467 -1.96 -6.23 12.52
CA VAL A 467 -3.14 -6.25 11.66
C VAL A 467 -2.70 -5.93 10.24
N PHE A 468 -3.21 -6.67 9.28
CA PHE A 468 -3.05 -6.42 7.85
C PHE A 468 -4.42 -6.10 7.24
N ASP A 469 -4.43 -5.53 6.05
CA ASP A 469 -5.66 -5.32 5.30
C ASP A 469 -6.41 -6.62 5.02
N LEU A 470 -7.71 -6.47 4.77
CA LEU A 470 -8.50 -7.56 4.21
C LEU A 470 -8.03 -7.83 2.76
N ARG A 471 -7.55 -9.06 2.51
CA ARG A 471 -6.90 -9.45 1.25
C ARG A 471 -7.63 -10.67 0.64
N VAL A 472 -8.88 -10.44 0.28
CA VAL A 472 -9.77 -11.49 -0.25
C VAL A 472 -10.32 -11.09 -1.62
N PRO A 473 -10.81 -12.03 -2.43
CA PRO A 473 -11.49 -11.68 -3.68
C PRO A 473 -12.64 -10.70 -3.43
N GLY A 474 -12.76 -9.68 -4.30
CA GLY A 474 -13.76 -8.63 -4.17
C GLY A 474 -13.52 -7.63 -3.05
N VAL A 475 -12.29 -7.49 -2.57
CA VAL A 475 -11.92 -6.62 -1.43
C VAL A 475 -12.45 -5.19 -1.57
N ASN A 476 -12.48 -4.61 -2.77
CA ASN A 476 -13.00 -3.27 -2.99
C ASN A 476 -14.50 -3.14 -2.61
N GLN A 477 -15.29 -4.19 -2.75
CA GLN A 477 -16.70 -4.17 -2.33
C GLN A 477 -16.80 -4.11 -0.80
N TYR A 478 -15.99 -4.90 -0.08
CA TYR A 478 -15.93 -4.87 1.39
C TYR A 478 -15.45 -3.52 1.91
N MET A 479 -14.41 -2.94 1.29
CA MET A 479 -13.90 -1.62 1.66
C MET A 479 -14.93 -0.53 1.45
N SER A 480 -15.59 -0.52 0.28
CA SER A 480 -16.64 0.46 -0.03
C SER A 480 -17.82 0.36 0.94
N ALA A 481 -18.24 -0.85 1.30
CA ALA A 481 -19.31 -1.04 2.29
C ALA A 481 -18.90 -0.47 3.66
N LEU A 482 -17.66 -0.73 4.10
CA LEU A 482 -17.15 -0.17 5.36
C LEU A 482 -17.02 1.34 5.32
N ALA A 483 -16.47 1.91 4.25
CA ALA A 483 -16.36 3.36 4.06
C ALA A 483 -17.73 4.06 4.12
N ASN A 484 -18.77 3.44 3.53
CA ASN A 484 -20.13 3.93 3.59
C ASN A 484 -20.68 3.95 5.03
N GLY A 485 -20.49 2.86 5.78
CA GLY A 485 -20.93 2.76 7.17
C GLY A 485 -20.21 3.75 8.08
N VAL A 486 -18.88 3.86 7.94
CA VAL A 486 -18.08 4.85 8.70
C VAL A 486 -18.55 6.26 8.39
N ALA A 487 -18.73 6.62 7.11
CA ALA A 487 -19.19 7.95 6.72
C ALA A 487 -20.61 8.26 7.25
N ALA A 488 -21.53 7.30 7.26
CA ALA A 488 -22.87 7.47 7.82
C ALA A 488 -22.82 7.76 9.34
N ALA A 489 -21.94 7.08 10.07
CA ALA A 489 -21.74 7.32 11.50
C ALA A 489 -21.11 8.71 11.77
N LEU A 490 -20.05 9.09 11.00
CA LEU A 490 -19.40 10.39 11.10
C LEU A 490 -20.38 11.54 10.78
N ALA A 491 -21.29 11.34 9.82
CA ALA A 491 -22.33 12.32 9.49
C ALA A 491 -23.49 12.35 10.50
N GLY A 492 -23.48 11.53 11.56
CA GLY A 492 -24.56 11.45 12.55
C GLY A 492 -25.86 10.86 12.00
N GLN A 493 -25.83 10.23 10.80
CA GLN A 493 -27.00 9.61 10.18
C GLN A 493 -27.40 8.30 10.87
N GLU A 494 -26.41 7.58 11.38
CA GLU A 494 -26.58 6.33 12.10
C GLU A 494 -25.69 6.28 13.35
N SER A 495 -26.11 5.51 14.35
CA SER A 495 -25.22 5.20 15.47
C SER A 495 -24.08 4.27 15.00
N PRO A 496 -22.90 4.31 15.62
CA PRO A 496 -21.80 3.42 15.29
C PRO A 496 -22.17 1.94 15.22
N GLN A 497 -23.02 1.46 16.14
CA GLN A 497 -23.50 0.08 16.13
C GLN A 497 -24.34 -0.23 14.89
N ARG A 498 -25.36 0.62 14.57
CA ARG A 498 -26.23 0.39 13.42
C ARG A 498 -25.48 0.46 12.10
N ALA A 499 -24.56 1.42 11.96
CA ALA A 499 -23.73 1.55 10.78
C ALA A 499 -22.90 0.27 10.54
N LEU A 500 -22.25 -0.26 11.60
CA LEU A 500 -21.45 -1.48 11.47
C LEU A 500 -22.29 -2.77 11.37
N ASP A 501 -23.51 -2.80 11.91
CA ASP A 501 -24.44 -3.90 11.65
C ASP A 501 -24.82 -3.97 10.16
N GLY A 502 -25.11 -2.82 9.55
CA GLY A 502 -25.35 -2.73 8.10
C GLY A 502 -24.15 -3.17 7.27
N VAL A 503 -22.94 -2.77 7.67
CA VAL A 503 -21.69 -3.24 7.03
C VAL A 503 -21.55 -4.76 7.14
N ALA A 504 -21.81 -5.35 8.31
CA ALA A 504 -21.72 -6.79 8.51
C ALA A 504 -22.72 -7.58 7.67
N GLU A 505 -23.95 -7.05 7.51
CA GLU A 505 -24.95 -7.64 6.61
C GLU A 505 -24.49 -7.59 5.15
N GLU A 506 -23.95 -6.45 4.70
CA GLU A 506 -23.45 -6.30 3.33
C GLU A 506 -22.23 -7.19 3.08
N TRP A 507 -21.28 -7.28 4.02
CA TRP A 507 -20.14 -8.19 3.95
C TRP A 507 -20.57 -9.66 3.83
N SER A 508 -21.65 -10.05 4.51
CA SER A 508 -22.20 -11.40 4.40
C SER A 508 -22.71 -11.66 2.97
N LYS A 509 -23.46 -10.71 2.40
CA LYS A 509 -23.99 -10.81 1.02
C LYS A 509 -22.84 -10.89 0.00
N ILE A 510 -21.82 -10.03 0.13
CA ILE A 510 -20.63 -10.06 -0.74
C ILE A 510 -19.94 -11.42 -0.65
N THR A 511 -19.78 -11.96 0.56
CA THR A 511 -19.18 -13.28 0.79
C THR A 511 -19.96 -14.40 0.08
N ASP A 512 -21.29 -14.36 0.18
CA ASP A 512 -22.17 -15.36 -0.48
C ASP A 512 -22.13 -15.23 -2.01
N GLN A 513 -22.09 -14.00 -2.55
CA GLN A 513 -22.01 -13.75 -4.00
C GLN A 513 -20.68 -14.22 -4.61
N ILE A 514 -19.56 -14.00 -3.91
CA ILE A 514 -18.23 -14.43 -4.37
C ILE A 514 -18.05 -15.95 -4.21
N GLY A 515 -18.73 -16.53 -3.24
CA GLY A 515 -18.62 -17.92 -2.82
C GLY A 515 -17.80 -18.05 -1.53
N LYS A 516 -18.48 -18.47 -0.47
CA LYS A 516 -17.95 -18.56 0.91
C LYS A 516 -16.63 -19.32 0.99
N ASP A 517 -16.52 -20.48 0.36
CA ASP A 517 -15.30 -21.31 0.40
C ASP A 517 -14.10 -20.61 -0.24
N LYS A 518 -14.34 -19.86 -1.32
CA LYS A 518 -13.31 -19.08 -2.02
C LYS A 518 -12.80 -17.95 -1.12
N VAL A 519 -13.71 -17.19 -0.51
CA VAL A 519 -13.35 -16.10 0.41
C VAL A 519 -12.66 -16.65 1.66
N GLN A 520 -13.14 -17.75 2.23
CA GLN A 520 -12.55 -18.40 3.39
C GLN A 520 -11.12 -18.87 3.11
N SER A 521 -10.91 -19.51 1.97
CA SER A 521 -9.57 -19.96 1.56
C SER A 521 -8.59 -18.78 1.45
N ALA A 522 -9.03 -17.66 0.85
CA ALA A 522 -8.24 -16.45 0.75
C ALA A 522 -7.99 -15.82 2.13
N TYR A 523 -9.02 -15.74 2.99
CA TYR A 523 -8.91 -15.15 4.32
C TYR A 523 -7.93 -15.90 5.23
N ARG A 524 -7.74 -17.19 5.04
CA ARG A 524 -6.72 -17.96 5.77
C ARG A 524 -5.29 -17.42 5.55
N ASN A 525 -4.98 -16.84 4.38
CA ASN A 525 -3.69 -16.18 4.17
C ASN A 525 -3.57 -14.94 5.07
N VAL A 526 -4.63 -14.13 5.22
CA VAL A 526 -4.62 -12.96 6.13
C VAL A 526 -4.41 -13.39 7.56
N VAL A 527 -5.15 -14.42 8.01
CA VAL A 527 -5.03 -14.98 9.37
C VAL A 527 -3.61 -15.48 9.62
N ALA A 528 -2.98 -16.13 8.64
CA ALA A 528 -1.62 -16.61 8.77
C ALA A 528 -0.60 -15.46 8.99
N LEU A 529 -0.79 -14.31 8.32
CA LEU A 529 0.06 -13.12 8.53
C LEU A 529 -0.10 -12.52 9.93
N GLU A 530 -1.34 -12.51 10.44
CA GLU A 530 -1.65 -11.91 11.73
C GLU A 530 -1.32 -12.80 12.93
N ASP A 531 -1.37 -14.11 12.76
CA ASP A 531 -1.15 -15.10 13.82
C ASP A 531 0.27 -15.70 13.81
N TYR A 532 1.11 -15.25 12.85
CA TYR A 532 2.51 -15.65 12.77
C TYR A 532 3.28 -14.99 13.91
N SER A 533 3.61 -15.78 14.92
CA SER A 533 4.40 -15.36 16.09
C SER A 533 5.53 -16.35 16.33
#